data_8b17e99a5e3afe790c71b2f23d60d1c9
#
_entry.id   8b17e99a5e3afe790c71b2f23d60d1c9
#
_cell.length_a   1.000
_cell.length_b   1.000
_cell.length_c   1.000
_cell.angle_alpha   90.00
_cell.angle_beta   90.00
_cell.angle_gamma   90.00
#
_symmetry.space_group_name_H-M   'P 1'
#
loop_
_entity.id
_entity.type
_entity.pdbx_description
1 polymer ?
#
loop_
_entity_poly.entity_id
_entity_poly.type
_entity_poly.pdbx_seq_one_letter_code
_entity_poly.pdbx_strand_id
1 'polypeptide(L)'
;MTQKNKMSTYTKGMEIRRQVLGNKHVENAIKNTNKIDEKFQKFITEGAWGSVWSGDQLTKRDRSLITISLLAALGHHEELEMHFNASKNTGATYSEIAETLMHVAVYAGVPASNSAFKILKKVFQESK
;
A
#
# COMPACT_ATOMS: atom_id res chain seq x y z
N MET A 1 12.33 2.43 -32.30
CA MET A 1 12.00 2.65 -31.87
C MET A 1 11.66 3.21 -30.79
N THR A 2 11.16 3.25 -30.22
CA THR A 2 10.57 3.81 -29.06
C THR A 2 11.25 3.52 -27.77
N GLN A 3 12.39 2.95 -27.85
CA GLN A 3 13.18 2.68 -26.66
C GLN A 3 13.47 3.92 -25.86
N LYS A 4 13.78 5.00 -26.54
CA LYS A 4 14.15 6.22 -25.85
C LYS A 4 13.02 6.85 -25.06
N ASN A 5 11.79 6.45 -25.33
CA ASN A 5 10.65 7.00 -24.59
C ASN A 5 10.22 6.10 -23.44
N LYS A 6 10.94 5.01 -23.27
CA LYS A 6 10.58 4.07 -22.24
C LYS A 6 11.03 4.57 -20.89
N MET A 7 10.12 4.62 -19.97
CA MET A 7 10.42 5.02 -18.61
C MET A 7 11.12 3.89 -17.89
N SER A 8 12.13 4.22 -17.08
CA SER A 8 12.79 3.18 -16.28
C SER A 8 11.82 2.63 -15.24
N THR A 9 12.10 1.44 -14.78
CA THR A 9 11.27 0.82 -13.76
C THR A 9 11.27 1.65 -12.49
N TYR A 10 12.42 2.23 -12.16
CA TYR A 10 12.51 3.09 -10.98
C TYR A 10 11.63 4.33 -11.12
N THR A 11 11.72 5.00 -12.26
CA THR A 11 10.94 6.22 -12.47
C THR A 11 9.45 5.92 -12.45
N LYS A 12 9.05 4.85 -13.14
CA LYS A 12 7.66 4.42 -13.14
C LYS A 12 7.20 4.07 -11.74
N GLY A 13 8.04 3.34 -11.00
CA GLY A 13 7.72 2.97 -9.63
C GLY A 13 7.55 4.16 -8.73
N MET A 14 8.42 5.16 -8.89
CA MET A 14 8.33 6.36 -8.07
C MET A 14 7.02 7.10 -8.35
N GLU A 15 6.61 7.19 -9.61
CA GLU A 15 5.35 7.83 -9.95
C GLU A 15 4.16 7.13 -9.29
N ILE A 16 4.15 5.81 -9.38
CA ILE A 16 3.05 5.03 -8.83
C ILE A 16 3.06 5.09 -7.30
N ARG A 17 4.23 5.00 -6.71
CA ARG A 17 4.37 5.10 -5.26
C ARG A 17 3.78 6.42 -4.76
N ARG A 18 4.06 7.51 -5.46
CA ARG A 18 3.51 8.82 -5.10
C ARG A 18 2.00 8.88 -5.27
N GLN A 19 1.47 8.26 -6.32
CA GLN A 19 0.03 8.22 -6.53
C GLN A 19 -0.69 7.48 -5.40
N VAL A 20 -0.10 6.39 -4.94
CA VAL A 20 -0.75 5.52 -3.95
C VAL A 20 -0.52 6.02 -2.53
N LEU A 21 0.72 6.31 -2.18
CA LEU A 21 1.06 6.69 -0.81
C LEU A 21 0.95 8.19 -0.55
N GLY A 22 0.98 8.99 -1.61
CA GLY A 22 0.95 10.44 -1.48
C GLY A 22 2.34 11.03 -1.46
N ASN A 23 2.46 12.25 -1.98
CA ASN A 23 3.77 12.91 -2.08
C ASN A 23 4.41 13.15 -0.72
N LYS A 24 3.61 13.53 0.27
CA LYS A 24 4.15 13.80 1.60
C LYS A 24 4.80 12.58 2.21
N HIS A 25 4.13 11.43 2.09
CA HIS A 25 4.70 10.18 2.62
C HIS A 25 6.00 9.83 1.91
N VAL A 26 6.02 9.95 0.59
CA VAL A 26 7.20 9.59 -0.20
C VAL A 26 8.35 10.55 0.11
N GLU A 27 8.06 11.86 0.23
CA GLU A 27 9.11 12.82 0.57
C GLU A 27 9.70 12.53 1.94
N ASN A 28 8.87 12.15 2.90
CA ASN A 28 9.39 11.77 4.22
C ASN A 28 10.26 10.52 4.14
N ALA A 29 9.86 9.56 3.32
CA ALA A 29 10.66 8.34 3.15
C ALA A 29 12.01 8.66 2.54
N ILE A 30 12.02 9.52 1.51
CA ILE A 30 13.28 9.93 0.88
C ILE A 30 14.16 10.65 1.89
N LYS A 31 13.58 11.56 2.65
CA LYS A 31 14.32 12.34 3.64
C LYS A 31 14.96 11.45 4.70
N ASN A 32 14.28 10.36 5.06
CA ASN A 32 14.76 9.46 6.09
C ASN A 32 15.68 8.36 5.56
N THR A 33 15.85 8.28 4.25
CA THR A 33 16.72 7.27 3.64
C THR A 33 18.17 7.65 3.86
N ASN A 34 18.99 6.68 4.22
CA ASN A 34 20.43 6.90 4.36
C ASN A 34 21.17 5.68 3.81
N LYS A 35 22.47 5.59 4.10
CA LYS A 35 23.27 4.51 3.51
C LYS A 35 22.87 3.12 3.97
N ILE A 36 22.18 3.02 5.09
CA ILE A 36 21.76 1.72 5.60
C ILE A 36 20.68 1.13 4.72
N ASP A 37 19.70 1.93 4.28
CA ASP A 37 18.54 1.42 3.58
C ASP A 37 18.36 1.93 2.15
N GLU A 38 19.33 2.65 1.60
CA GLU A 38 19.13 3.20 0.25
C GLU A 38 18.93 2.11 -0.80
N LYS A 39 19.65 0.99 -0.69
CA LYS A 39 19.45 -0.12 -1.61
C LYS A 39 18.08 -0.74 -1.46
N PHE A 40 17.62 -0.84 -0.22
CA PHE A 40 16.31 -1.39 0.06
C PHE A 40 15.21 -0.49 -0.52
N GLN A 41 15.33 0.82 -0.33
CA GLN A 41 14.35 1.75 -0.88
C GLN A 41 14.32 1.68 -2.40
N LYS A 42 15.48 1.56 -3.04
CA LYS A 42 15.52 1.39 -4.48
C LYS A 42 14.86 0.09 -4.90
N PHE A 43 15.15 -0.99 -4.19
CA PHE A 43 14.58 -2.30 -4.48
C PHE A 43 13.05 -2.28 -4.42
N ILE A 44 12.48 -1.71 -3.36
CA ILE A 44 11.02 -1.70 -3.24
C ILE A 44 10.39 -0.75 -4.24
N THR A 45 11.06 0.35 -4.59
CA THR A 45 10.53 1.27 -5.59
C THR A 45 10.46 0.58 -6.95
N GLU A 46 11.50 -0.15 -7.31
CA GLU A 46 11.52 -0.87 -8.58
C GLU A 46 10.66 -2.12 -8.54
N GLY A 47 10.78 -2.91 -7.48
CA GLY A 47 10.13 -4.22 -7.42
C GLY A 47 8.66 -4.13 -7.10
N ALA A 48 8.32 -3.46 -6.02
CA ALA A 48 6.92 -3.38 -5.61
C ALA A 48 6.15 -2.40 -6.48
N TRP A 49 6.64 -1.18 -6.58
CA TRP A 49 5.88 -0.12 -7.24
C TRP A 49 6.07 -0.12 -8.74
N GLY A 50 7.28 -0.40 -9.20
CA GLY A 50 7.56 -0.36 -10.63
C GLY A 50 7.19 -1.62 -11.37
N SER A 51 7.18 -2.77 -10.70
CA SER A 51 6.94 -4.05 -11.36
C SER A 51 5.60 -4.67 -11.00
N VAL A 52 5.12 -4.50 -9.77
CA VAL A 52 3.88 -5.15 -9.34
C VAL A 52 2.71 -4.18 -9.39
N TRP A 53 2.83 -3.03 -8.72
CA TRP A 53 1.73 -2.06 -8.71
C TRP A 53 1.48 -1.42 -10.08
N SER A 54 2.41 -1.54 -10.98
CA SER A 54 2.29 -1.02 -12.33
C SER A 54 1.53 -1.95 -13.27
N GLY A 55 1.15 -3.13 -12.82
CA GLY A 55 0.42 -4.07 -13.66
C GLY A 55 -0.90 -3.50 -14.13
N ASP A 56 -1.42 -4.00 -15.25
CA ASP A 56 -2.63 -3.47 -15.86
C ASP A 56 -3.85 -4.36 -15.75
N GLN A 57 -3.76 -5.48 -15.04
CA GLN A 57 -4.89 -6.39 -14.93
C GLN A 57 -5.76 -6.13 -13.70
N LEU A 58 -5.24 -5.39 -12.72
CA LEU A 58 -5.99 -5.05 -11.52
C LEU A 58 -5.91 -3.54 -11.32
N THR A 59 -6.99 -2.96 -10.83
CA THR A 59 -6.97 -1.53 -10.51
C THR A 59 -6.17 -1.29 -9.25
N LYS A 60 -5.81 -0.03 -9.01
CA LYS A 60 -5.11 0.33 -7.78
C LYS A 60 -5.99 0.09 -6.56
N ARG A 61 -7.29 0.29 -6.72
CA ARG A 61 -8.24 -0.03 -5.65
C ARG A 61 -8.17 -1.49 -5.26
N ASP A 62 -8.21 -2.38 -6.26
CA ASP A 62 -8.14 -3.82 -5.98
C ASP A 62 -6.82 -4.20 -5.34
N ARG A 63 -5.74 -3.58 -5.79
CA ARG A 63 -4.42 -3.83 -5.21
C ARG A 63 -4.35 -3.40 -3.75
N SER A 64 -5.01 -2.28 -3.41
CA SER A 64 -5.10 -1.87 -2.02
C SER A 64 -5.78 -2.93 -1.16
N LEU A 65 -6.88 -3.48 -1.63
CA LEU A 65 -7.61 -4.50 -0.87
C LEU A 65 -6.79 -5.78 -0.71
N ILE A 66 -6.07 -6.18 -1.76
CA ILE A 66 -5.19 -7.34 -1.70
C ILE A 66 -4.07 -7.10 -0.68
N THR A 67 -3.42 -5.94 -0.78
CA THR A 67 -2.33 -5.59 0.13
C THR A 67 -2.80 -5.57 1.57
N ILE A 68 -3.93 -4.92 1.80
CA ILE A 68 -4.52 -4.81 3.14
C ILE A 68 -4.79 -6.20 3.72
N SER A 69 -5.36 -7.11 2.90
CA SER A 69 -5.67 -8.44 3.41
C SER A 69 -4.40 -9.20 3.80
N LEU A 70 -3.34 -9.07 3.01
CA LEU A 70 -2.08 -9.74 3.31
C LEU A 70 -1.42 -9.17 4.55
N LEU A 71 -1.41 -7.84 4.68
CA LEU A 71 -0.78 -7.21 5.84
C LEU A 71 -1.55 -7.53 7.12
N ALA A 72 -2.87 -7.56 7.05
CA ALA A 72 -3.68 -7.93 8.21
C ALA A 72 -3.42 -9.38 8.61
N ALA A 73 -3.42 -10.28 7.62
CA ALA A 73 -3.22 -11.71 7.88
C ALA A 73 -1.85 -11.99 8.48
N LEU A 74 -0.83 -11.26 8.01
CA LEU A 74 0.54 -11.47 8.47
C LEU A 74 0.89 -10.65 9.73
N GLY A 75 0.01 -9.77 10.16
CA GLY A 75 0.24 -8.99 11.37
C GLY A 75 1.20 -7.83 11.23
N HIS A 76 1.35 -7.29 10.03
CA HIS A 76 2.22 -6.14 9.80
C HIS A 76 1.43 -4.85 10.04
N HIS A 77 1.29 -4.48 11.30
CA HIS A 77 0.34 -3.44 11.71
C HIS A 77 0.72 -2.03 11.25
N GLU A 78 2.01 -1.69 11.24
CA GLU A 78 2.44 -0.38 10.78
C GLU A 78 2.17 -0.18 9.31
N GLU A 79 2.53 -1.17 8.51
CA GLU A 79 2.28 -1.11 7.08
C GLU A 79 0.79 -1.17 6.78
N LEU A 80 0.04 -1.89 7.60
CA LEU A 80 -1.40 -1.95 7.44
C LEU A 80 -2.02 -0.57 7.62
N GLU A 81 -1.61 0.15 8.66
CA GLU A 81 -2.12 1.50 8.89
C GLU A 81 -1.76 2.41 7.71
N MET A 82 -0.54 2.28 7.20
CA MET A 82 -0.10 3.06 6.05
C MET A 82 -1.00 2.78 4.85
N HIS A 83 -1.32 1.53 4.60
CA HIS A 83 -2.16 1.18 3.46
C HIS A 83 -3.63 1.50 3.66
N PHE A 84 -4.12 1.53 4.89
CA PHE A 84 -5.45 2.08 5.15
C PHE A 84 -5.50 3.54 4.73
N ASN A 85 -4.47 4.31 5.09
CA ASN A 85 -4.41 5.70 4.66
C ASN A 85 -4.26 5.83 3.16
N ALA A 86 -3.46 4.96 2.54
CA ALA A 86 -3.26 4.98 1.10
C ALA A 86 -4.53 4.67 0.34
N SER A 87 -5.45 3.91 0.94
CA SER A 87 -6.70 3.57 0.28
C SER A 87 -7.53 4.82 -0.04
N LYS A 88 -7.31 5.89 0.68
CA LYS A 88 -7.99 7.16 0.38
C LYS A 88 -7.55 7.71 -0.98
N ASN A 89 -6.36 7.32 -1.44
CA ASN A 89 -5.85 7.74 -2.75
C ASN A 89 -6.21 6.75 -3.85
N THR A 90 -6.45 5.48 -3.51
CA THR A 90 -6.72 4.47 -4.51
C THR A 90 -8.20 4.21 -4.73
N GLY A 91 -9.04 4.76 -3.87
CA GLY A 91 -10.47 4.66 -4.03
C GLY A 91 -11.15 3.50 -3.30
N ALA A 92 -10.41 2.76 -2.48
CA ALA A 92 -11.03 1.71 -1.68
C ALA A 92 -11.71 2.38 -0.48
N THR A 93 -13.00 2.11 -0.31
CA THR A 93 -13.78 2.70 0.77
C THR A 93 -13.60 1.90 2.05
N TYR A 94 -13.90 2.53 3.18
CA TYR A 94 -13.79 1.78 4.44
C TYR A 94 -14.78 0.62 4.49
N SER A 95 -15.90 0.72 3.81
CA SER A 95 -16.85 -0.39 3.74
C SER A 95 -16.27 -1.57 3.01
N GLU A 96 -15.57 -1.31 1.89
CA GLU A 96 -14.91 -2.37 1.14
C GLU A 96 -13.79 -2.99 1.94
N ILE A 97 -13.04 -2.15 2.66
CA ILE A 97 -11.97 -2.64 3.51
C ILE A 97 -12.54 -3.51 4.63
N ALA A 98 -13.63 -3.06 5.26
CA ALA A 98 -14.25 -3.84 6.32
C ALA A 98 -14.67 -5.21 5.82
N GLU A 99 -15.24 -5.26 4.62
CA GLU A 99 -15.65 -6.55 4.05
C GLU A 99 -14.42 -7.43 3.74
N THR A 100 -13.34 -6.81 3.28
CA THR A 100 -12.09 -7.51 3.07
C THR A 100 -11.59 -8.13 4.37
N LEU A 101 -11.69 -7.39 5.48
CA LEU A 101 -11.25 -7.89 6.77
C LEU A 101 -12.14 -9.02 7.28
N MET A 102 -13.41 -9.07 6.86
CA MET A 102 -14.26 -10.22 7.17
C MET A 102 -13.70 -11.48 6.51
N HIS A 103 -13.23 -11.35 5.27
CA HIS A 103 -12.56 -12.46 4.60
C HIS A 103 -11.32 -12.91 5.34
N VAL A 104 -10.52 -11.95 5.79
CA VAL A 104 -9.33 -12.26 6.58
C VAL A 104 -9.70 -13.04 7.82
N ALA A 105 -10.80 -12.66 8.49
CA ALA A 105 -11.23 -13.35 9.71
C ALA A 105 -11.50 -14.82 9.45
N VAL A 106 -12.10 -15.13 8.29
CA VAL A 106 -12.45 -16.50 7.95
C VAL A 106 -11.20 -17.32 7.57
N TYR A 107 -10.31 -16.74 6.79
CA TYR A 107 -9.22 -17.52 6.22
C TYR A 107 -7.90 -17.39 6.98
N ALA A 108 -7.73 -16.37 7.79
CA ALA A 108 -6.50 -16.16 8.53
C ALA A 108 -6.71 -16.09 10.05
N GLY A 109 -7.96 -16.02 10.47
CA GLY A 109 -8.25 -16.05 11.91
C GLY A 109 -8.81 -14.75 12.43
N VAL A 110 -9.76 -14.87 13.35
CA VAL A 110 -10.42 -13.73 13.96
C VAL A 110 -9.44 -12.78 14.65
N PRO A 111 -8.41 -13.27 15.36
CA PRO A 111 -7.50 -12.33 16.02
C PRO A 111 -6.79 -11.39 15.07
N ALA A 112 -6.42 -11.86 13.86
CA ALA A 112 -5.78 -10.99 12.88
C ALA A 112 -6.71 -9.86 12.47
N SER A 113 -7.97 -10.18 12.20
CA SER A 113 -8.95 -9.16 11.82
C SER A 113 -9.31 -8.25 12.98
N ASN A 114 -9.37 -8.79 14.19
CA ASN A 114 -9.69 -7.97 15.34
C ASN A 114 -8.68 -6.84 15.50
N SER A 115 -7.40 -7.16 15.38
CA SER A 115 -6.36 -6.14 15.43
C SER A 115 -6.49 -5.15 14.28
N ALA A 116 -6.77 -5.67 13.07
CA ALA A 116 -6.90 -4.82 11.89
C ALA A 116 -8.09 -3.86 12.01
N PHE A 117 -9.23 -4.33 12.56
CA PHE A 117 -10.39 -3.46 12.73
C PHE A 117 -10.10 -2.31 13.70
N LYS A 118 -9.30 -2.56 14.73
CA LYS A 118 -8.93 -1.48 15.64
C LYS A 118 -8.16 -0.39 14.91
N ILE A 119 -7.25 -0.79 14.03
CA ILE A 119 -6.47 0.17 13.26
C ILE A 119 -7.37 0.90 12.26
N LEU A 120 -8.28 0.16 11.62
CA LEU A 120 -9.19 0.75 10.65
C LEU A 120 -10.04 1.84 11.30
N LYS A 121 -10.58 1.57 12.47
CA LYS A 121 -11.37 2.54 13.20
C LYS A 121 -10.58 3.79 13.51
N LYS A 122 -9.32 3.62 13.89
CA LYS A 122 -8.45 4.74 14.18
C LYS A 122 -8.25 5.62 12.95
N VAL A 123 -8.03 5.00 11.78
CA VAL A 123 -7.74 5.74 10.55
C VAL A 123 -8.97 6.50 10.05
N PHE A 124 -10.16 5.93 10.20
CA PHE A 124 -11.38 6.52 9.64
C PHE A 124 -12.32 7.11 10.66
N GLN A 125 -11.80 7.44 11.83
CA GLN A 125 -12.65 7.86 12.94
C GLN A 125 -12.68 9.35 13.18
N GLU A 126 -11.85 10.11 12.53
CA GLU A 126 -11.73 11.52 12.81
C GLU A 126 -12.98 12.31 12.47
N SER A 127 -13.89 11.72 11.73
CA SER A 127 -15.11 12.41 11.32
C SER A 127 -16.20 12.41 12.38
N LYS A 128 -15.96 11.79 13.50
CA LYS A 128 -17.00 11.71 14.53
C LYS A 128 -17.50 13.05 14.98
#